data_f481932ac2c1910796066d7ce0d7a61e
#
_entry.id   f481932ac2c1910796066d7ce0d7a61e
#
_cell.length_a   1.000
_cell.length_b   1.000
_cell.length_c   1.000
_cell.angle_alpha   90.00
_cell.angle_beta   90.00
_cell.angle_gamma   90.00
#
_symmetry.space_group_name_H-M   'P 1'
#
loop_
_entity.id
_entity.type
_entity.pdbx_description
1 polymer ?
#
loop_
_entity_poly.entity_id
_entity_poly.type
_entity_poly.pdbx_seq_one_letter_code
_entity_poly.pdbx_strand_id
1 'polypeptide(L)'
;MVVMKTKSLPNEMNQVPLFSGLSKSEIKSLKKLMTAVNINSGKTVVREGDVGREFMIIRSGTASVSREGNTFAQLGPGDFFGEMSLLGEGPRSATVTAETDLVLEALNRREFATMLHKNPEIAKKIFENIQKKKQVKNLLQTLIL
;
A
#
# COMPACT_ATOMS: atom_id res chain seq x y z
N MET A 1 -8.42 24.95 -8.55
CA MET A 1 -8.19 24.22 -8.27
C MET A 1 -7.85 23.66 -7.49
N VAL A 2 -7.79 23.49 -7.25
CA VAL A 2 -7.35 23.01 -6.53
C VAL A 2 -6.61 22.49 -6.09
N VAL A 3 -6.49 22.49 -5.83
CA VAL A 3 -5.66 22.10 -5.46
C VAL A 3 -5.38 21.21 -4.79
N MET A 4 -5.01 20.76 -4.81
CA MET A 4 -4.70 19.85 -4.32
C MET A 4 -4.01 19.71 -3.44
N LYS A 5 -4.11 19.79 -2.72
CA LYS A 5 -3.28 19.52 -2.01
C LYS A 5 -2.74 18.46 -1.90
N THR A 6 -2.22 18.50 -1.88
CA THR A 6 -1.47 17.35 -2.05
C THR A 6 -0.86 16.89 -0.77
N LYS A 7 -0.94 15.63 -0.49
CA LYS A 7 -0.32 15.04 0.66
C LYS A 7 1.18 14.90 0.40
N SER A 8 1.98 15.23 1.39
CA SER A 8 3.39 14.94 1.29
C SER A 8 3.62 13.45 1.51
N LEU A 9 4.65 12.91 0.90
CA LEU A 9 4.94 11.49 0.99
C LEU A 9 5.15 11.00 2.42
N PRO A 10 5.89 11.71 3.32
CA PRO A 10 6.05 11.24 4.69
C PRO A 10 4.74 11.11 5.43
N ASN A 11 3.80 12.03 5.22
CA ASN A 11 2.51 11.96 5.89
C ASN A 11 1.69 10.79 5.40
N GLU A 12 1.75 10.52 4.10
CA GLU A 12 1.03 9.41 3.50
C GLU A 12 1.52 8.08 4.04
N MET A 13 2.84 7.91 4.14
CA MET A 13 3.42 6.69 4.67
C MET A 13 3.01 6.44 6.12
N ASN A 14 2.94 7.49 6.93
CA ASN A 14 2.51 7.38 8.32
C ASN A 14 1.04 6.98 8.45
N GLN A 15 0.24 7.24 7.43
CA GLN A 15 -1.17 6.88 7.42
C GLN A 15 -1.41 5.42 7.05
N VAL A 16 -0.41 4.75 6.51
CA VAL A 16 -0.52 3.32 6.21
C VAL A 16 -0.45 2.56 7.53
N PRO A 17 -1.47 1.77 7.88
CA PRO A 17 -1.50 1.08 9.17
C PRO A 17 -0.24 0.28 9.49
N LEU A 18 0.33 -0.37 8.48
CA LEU A 18 1.54 -1.17 8.66
C LEU A 18 2.74 -0.33 9.11
N PHE A 19 2.76 0.96 8.73
CA PHE A 19 3.88 1.86 9.01
C PHE A 19 3.58 2.84 10.15
N SER A 20 2.48 2.63 10.85
CA SER A 20 2.10 3.47 11.97
C SER A 20 3.19 3.45 13.06
N GLY A 21 3.48 4.61 13.61
CA GLY A 21 4.46 4.73 14.71
C GLY A 21 5.92 4.79 14.29
N LEU A 22 6.21 4.70 12.98
CA LEU A 22 7.57 4.87 12.51
C LEU A 22 7.99 6.35 12.60
N SER A 23 9.24 6.57 12.96
CA SER A 23 9.80 7.93 13.00
C SER A 23 10.01 8.47 11.60
N LYS A 24 10.26 9.78 11.50
CA LYS A 24 10.59 10.41 10.20
C LYS A 24 11.80 9.75 9.55
N SER A 25 12.80 9.43 10.35
CA SER A 25 14.02 8.77 9.87
C SER A 25 13.72 7.39 9.33
N GLU A 26 12.87 6.64 10.02
CA GLU A 26 12.47 5.29 9.59
C GLU A 26 11.65 5.33 8.31
N ILE A 27 10.73 6.28 8.22
CA ILE A 27 9.95 6.50 6.98
C ILE A 27 10.88 6.85 5.83
N LYS A 28 11.87 7.69 6.08
CA LYS A 28 12.84 8.06 5.06
C LYS A 28 13.60 6.84 4.53
N SER A 29 13.93 5.91 5.41
CA SER A 29 14.58 4.66 5.02
C SER A 29 13.71 3.82 4.09
N LEU A 30 12.41 3.75 4.40
CA LEU A 30 11.44 3.08 3.53
C LEU A 30 11.35 3.75 2.16
N LYS A 31 11.27 5.07 2.15
CA LYS A 31 11.13 5.82 0.90
C LYS A 31 12.31 5.61 -0.04
N LYS A 32 13.50 5.39 0.49
CA LYS A 32 14.69 5.12 -0.34
C LYS A 32 14.57 3.82 -1.13
N LEU A 33 13.73 2.90 -0.69
CA LEU A 33 13.52 1.63 -1.37
C LEU A 33 12.45 1.72 -2.44
N MET A 34 11.69 2.80 -2.48
CA MET A 34 10.56 2.91 -3.41
C MET A 34 11.03 3.27 -4.81
N THR A 35 10.35 2.70 -5.80
CA THR A 35 10.65 2.92 -7.21
C THR A 35 9.44 3.58 -7.88
N ALA A 36 9.70 4.64 -8.64
CA ALA A 36 8.64 5.30 -9.41
C ALA A 36 8.25 4.43 -10.61
N VAL A 37 6.95 4.29 -10.84
CA VAL A 37 6.40 3.51 -11.94
C VAL A 37 5.34 4.33 -12.65
N ASN A 38 5.44 4.41 -13.97
CA ASN A 38 4.46 5.10 -14.80
C ASN A 38 3.56 4.07 -15.47
N ILE A 39 2.25 4.25 -15.33
CA ILE A 39 1.25 3.36 -15.91
C ILE A 39 0.36 4.19 -16.84
N ASN A 40 0.20 3.75 -18.07
CA ASN A 40 -0.66 4.45 -19.03
C ASN A 40 -2.13 4.21 -18.71
N SER A 41 -2.94 5.21 -18.99
CA SER A 41 -4.41 5.13 -18.87
C SER A 41 -4.94 3.85 -19.52
N GLY A 42 -5.86 3.18 -18.83
CA GLY A 42 -6.49 1.96 -19.31
C GLY A 42 -5.76 0.68 -18.97
N LYS A 43 -4.52 0.77 -18.48
CA LYS A 43 -3.75 -0.43 -18.14
C LYS A 43 -4.12 -0.96 -16.78
N THR A 44 -4.10 -2.28 -16.65
CA THR A 44 -4.27 -2.95 -15.36
C THR A 44 -2.97 -2.86 -14.60
N VAL A 45 -3.05 -2.36 -13.35
CA VAL A 45 -1.90 -2.25 -12.46
C VAL A 45 -1.66 -3.57 -11.74
N VAL A 46 -2.72 -4.11 -11.12
CA VAL A 46 -2.70 -5.41 -10.46
C VAL A 46 -4.02 -6.12 -10.74
N ARG A 47 -4.01 -7.46 -10.78
CA ARG A 47 -5.18 -8.27 -11.03
C ARG A 47 -5.57 -9.07 -9.79
N GLU A 48 -6.87 -9.12 -9.51
CA GLU A 48 -7.34 -9.99 -8.42
C GLU A 48 -6.93 -11.44 -8.73
N GLY A 49 -6.56 -12.16 -7.69
CA GLY A 49 -6.12 -13.54 -7.81
C GLY A 49 -4.63 -13.72 -8.08
N ASP A 50 -3.95 -12.70 -8.59
CA ASP A 50 -2.51 -12.78 -8.81
C ASP A 50 -1.75 -12.63 -7.50
N VAL A 51 -0.56 -13.23 -7.44
CA VAL A 51 0.31 -13.08 -6.28
C VAL A 51 0.81 -11.64 -6.20
N GLY A 52 0.55 -10.99 -5.05
CA GLY A 52 1.02 -9.64 -4.82
C GLY A 52 2.42 -9.65 -4.21
N ARG A 53 3.29 -8.78 -4.71
CA ARG A 53 4.67 -8.64 -4.22
C ARG A 53 5.06 -7.20 -3.94
N GLU A 54 4.13 -6.27 -4.15
CA GLU A 54 4.44 -4.84 -4.04
C GLU A 54 3.32 -4.09 -3.36
N PHE A 55 3.73 -3.14 -2.55
CA PHE A 55 2.89 -2.11 -1.99
C PHE A 55 3.04 -0.86 -2.86
N MET A 56 1.95 -0.15 -3.14
CA MET A 56 1.97 0.98 -4.06
C MET A 56 1.24 2.18 -3.48
N ILE A 57 1.79 3.37 -3.73
CA ILE A 57 1.17 4.65 -3.40
C ILE A 57 0.99 5.43 -4.69
N ILE A 58 -0.20 6.02 -4.87
CA ILE A 58 -0.46 6.86 -6.05
C ILE A 58 0.09 8.26 -5.81
N ARG A 59 0.95 8.72 -6.72
CA ARG A 59 1.49 10.08 -6.71
C ARG A 59 0.63 11.02 -7.52
N SER A 60 0.19 10.57 -8.70
CA SER A 60 -0.69 11.36 -9.55
C SER A 60 -1.58 10.44 -10.37
N GLY A 61 -2.72 10.98 -10.79
CA GLY A 61 -3.70 10.24 -11.56
C GLY A 61 -4.72 9.53 -10.69
N THR A 62 -5.66 8.83 -11.33
CA THR A 62 -6.72 8.09 -10.65
C THR A 62 -6.80 6.66 -11.17
N ALA A 63 -7.26 5.77 -10.32
CA ALA A 63 -7.43 4.36 -10.64
C ALA A 63 -8.75 3.85 -10.10
N SER A 64 -9.32 2.85 -10.78
CA SER A 64 -10.51 2.17 -10.30
C SER A 64 -10.15 0.85 -9.64
N VAL A 65 -10.91 0.46 -8.62
CA VAL A 65 -10.76 -0.82 -7.93
C VAL A 65 -12.00 -1.65 -8.22
N SER A 66 -11.79 -2.86 -8.73
CA SER A 66 -12.90 -3.73 -9.08
C SER A 66 -12.69 -5.15 -8.56
N ARG A 67 -13.80 -5.86 -8.39
CA ARG A 67 -13.80 -7.27 -8.02
C ARG A 67 -14.89 -7.96 -8.81
N GLU A 68 -14.52 -9.06 -9.48
CA GLU A 68 -15.45 -9.80 -10.32
C GLU A 68 -16.17 -8.91 -11.34
N GLY A 69 -15.41 -7.97 -11.91
CA GLY A 69 -15.94 -7.06 -12.93
C GLY A 69 -16.68 -5.85 -12.41
N ASN A 70 -16.93 -5.76 -11.12
CA ASN A 70 -17.70 -4.65 -10.52
C ASN A 70 -16.76 -3.64 -9.87
N THR A 71 -16.80 -2.41 -10.35
CA THR A 71 -16.01 -1.32 -9.77
C THR A 71 -16.69 -0.86 -8.48
N PHE A 72 -15.94 -0.82 -7.38
CA PHE A 72 -16.50 -0.43 -6.09
C PHE A 72 -15.74 0.71 -5.42
N ALA A 73 -14.61 1.14 -5.96
CA ALA A 73 -13.85 2.24 -5.37
C ALA A 73 -13.00 2.94 -6.42
N GLN A 74 -12.59 4.14 -6.10
CA GLN A 74 -11.66 4.93 -6.89
C GLN A 74 -10.52 5.38 -5.98
N LEU A 75 -9.30 5.33 -6.50
CA LEU A 75 -8.11 5.76 -5.78
C LEU A 75 -7.52 6.97 -6.46
N GLY A 76 -6.99 7.89 -5.69
CA GLY A 76 -6.34 9.09 -6.19
C GLY A 76 -5.03 9.37 -5.47
N PRO A 77 -4.43 10.55 -5.70
CA PRO A 77 -3.13 10.88 -5.10
C PRO A 77 -3.14 10.73 -3.58
N GLY A 78 -2.14 10.06 -3.06
CA GLY A 78 -2.00 9.78 -1.64
C GLY A 78 -2.64 8.47 -1.19
N ASP A 79 -3.49 7.88 -2.01
CA ASP A 79 -4.07 6.58 -1.71
C ASP A 79 -3.04 5.48 -1.97
N PHE A 80 -3.25 4.33 -1.33
CA PHE A 80 -2.30 3.22 -1.42
C PHE A 80 -3.06 1.89 -1.48
N PHE A 81 -2.36 0.86 -1.91
CA PHE A 81 -2.91 -0.50 -1.93
C PHE A 81 -1.77 -1.52 -1.88
N GLY A 82 -2.12 -2.74 -1.47
CA GLY A 82 -1.19 -3.85 -1.50
C GLY A 82 -0.24 -3.94 -0.30
N GLU A 83 -0.53 -3.27 0.82
CA GLU A 83 0.35 -3.34 1.98
C GLU A 83 0.56 -4.77 2.48
N MET A 84 -0.47 -5.61 2.39
CA MET A 84 -0.35 -7.00 2.84
C MET A 84 0.54 -7.84 1.92
N SER A 85 0.78 -7.38 0.70
CA SER A 85 1.71 -8.04 -0.21
C SER A 85 3.15 -8.02 0.31
N LEU A 86 3.48 -7.06 1.17
CA LEU A 86 4.79 -6.97 1.79
C LEU A 86 5.02 -8.10 2.78
N LEU A 87 3.94 -8.70 3.28
CA LEU A 87 3.99 -9.78 4.26
C LEU A 87 3.78 -11.15 3.62
N GLY A 88 3.55 -11.21 2.31
CA GLY A 88 3.31 -12.46 1.61
C GLY A 88 1.94 -13.05 1.87
N GLU A 89 0.94 -12.23 2.18
CA GLU A 89 -0.39 -12.65 2.60
C GLU A 89 -1.34 -12.92 1.44
N GLY A 90 -1.05 -13.92 0.64
CA GLY A 90 -1.99 -14.43 -0.34
C GLY A 90 -2.14 -13.61 -1.62
N PRO A 91 -3.15 -13.93 -2.42
CA PRO A 91 -3.37 -13.27 -3.70
C PRO A 91 -4.01 -11.89 -3.54
N ARG A 92 -3.93 -11.09 -4.61
CA ARG A 92 -4.60 -9.79 -4.67
C ARG A 92 -6.11 -9.98 -4.53
N SER A 93 -6.74 -9.18 -3.70
CA SER A 93 -8.18 -9.26 -3.44
C SER A 93 -9.01 -8.49 -4.48
N ALA A 94 -8.38 -7.65 -5.27
CA ALA A 94 -9.07 -6.82 -6.24
C ALA A 94 -8.15 -6.46 -7.41
N THR A 95 -8.77 -5.99 -8.49
CA THR A 95 -8.08 -5.49 -9.67
C THR A 95 -8.02 -3.98 -9.59
N VAL A 96 -6.85 -3.40 -9.85
CA VAL A 96 -6.66 -1.95 -9.92
C VAL A 96 -6.31 -1.59 -11.35
N THR A 97 -7.10 -0.68 -11.94
CA THR A 97 -6.93 -0.26 -13.34
C THR A 97 -6.73 1.25 -13.40
N ALA A 98 -5.77 1.69 -14.19
CA ALA A 98 -5.52 3.11 -14.38
C ALA A 98 -6.66 3.75 -15.16
N GLU A 99 -7.35 4.71 -14.55
CA GLU A 99 -8.38 5.50 -15.26
C GLU A 99 -7.74 6.62 -16.07
N THR A 100 -6.69 7.19 -15.53
CA THR A 100 -5.84 8.18 -16.18
C THR A 100 -4.41 7.66 -16.17
N ASP A 101 -3.49 8.36 -16.82
CA ASP A 101 -2.08 8.05 -16.63
C ASP A 101 -1.77 8.16 -15.14
N LEU A 102 -1.02 7.20 -14.62
CA LEU A 102 -0.65 7.14 -13.21
C LEU A 102 0.84 7.26 -13.03
N VAL A 103 1.22 7.94 -11.96
CA VAL A 103 2.56 7.84 -11.40
C VAL A 103 2.40 7.17 -10.03
N LEU A 104 3.05 6.04 -9.86
CA LEU A 104 3.02 5.26 -8.63
C LEU A 104 4.40 5.21 -8.02
N GLU A 105 4.46 4.98 -6.71
CA GLU A 105 5.70 4.57 -6.07
C GLU A 105 5.47 3.19 -5.49
N ALA A 106 6.36 2.26 -5.83
CA ALA A 106 6.22 0.85 -5.45
C ALA A 106 7.31 0.44 -4.48
N LEU A 107 6.93 -0.33 -3.47
CA LEU A 107 7.85 -0.93 -2.50
C LEU A 107 7.78 -2.43 -2.68
N ASN A 108 8.91 -3.03 -3.05
CA ASN A 108 9.00 -4.47 -3.31
C ASN A 108 9.17 -5.25 -2.01
N ARG A 109 8.48 -6.39 -1.92
CA ARG A 109 8.52 -7.25 -0.72
C ARG A 109 9.94 -7.69 -0.35
N ARG A 110 10.75 -8.05 -1.34
CA ARG A 110 12.12 -8.52 -1.08
C ARG A 110 12.97 -7.42 -0.46
N GLU A 111 12.90 -6.22 -1.01
CA GLU A 111 13.65 -5.09 -0.49
C GLU A 111 13.18 -4.71 0.90
N PHE A 112 11.87 -4.74 1.11
CA PHE A 112 11.27 -4.49 2.41
C PHE A 112 11.78 -5.48 3.45
N ALA A 113 11.75 -6.78 3.12
CA ALA A 113 12.23 -7.83 4.02
C ALA A 113 13.71 -7.65 4.37
N THR A 114 14.53 -7.30 3.37
CA THR A 114 15.94 -7.04 3.59
C THR A 114 16.16 -5.89 4.56
N MET A 115 15.39 -4.82 4.39
CA MET A 115 15.48 -3.66 5.28
C MET A 115 15.09 -4.04 6.71
N LEU A 116 14.01 -4.81 6.88
CA LEU A 116 13.59 -5.26 8.21
C LEU A 116 14.66 -6.09 8.90
N HIS A 117 15.33 -6.94 8.12
CA HIS A 117 16.40 -7.77 8.67
C HIS A 117 17.57 -6.95 9.22
N LYS A 118 17.82 -5.81 8.59
CA LYS A 118 18.93 -4.92 8.99
C LYS A 118 18.52 -3.88 10.04
N ASN A 119 17.24 -3.71 10.29
CA ASN A 119 16.72 -2.65 11.16
C ASN A 119 15.73 -3.23 12.18
N PRO A 120 16.24 -3.83 13.29
CA PRO A 120 15.38 -4.48 14.27
C PRO A 120 14.30 -3.58 14.88
N GLU A 121 14.59 -2.28 15.04
CA GLU A 121 13.61 -1.34 15.61
C GLU A 121 12.41 -1.17 14.69
N ILE A 122 12.66 -1.06 13.39
CA ILE A 122 11.58 -0.96 12.41
C ILE A 122 10.82 -2.28 12.37
N ALA A 123 11.53 -3.41 12.37
CA ALA A 123 10.91 -4.73 12.35
C ALA A 123 9.98 -4.93 13.53
N LYS A 124 10.40 -4.48 14.73
CA LYS A 124 9.59 -4.58 15.93
C LYS A 124 8.28 -3.81 15.81
N LYS A 125 8.36 -2.58 15.31
CA LYS A 125 7.18 -1.73 15.13
C LYS A 125 6.22 -2.32 14.09
N ILE A 126 6.76 -2.84 12.99
CA ILE A 126 5.97 -3.50 11.96
C ILE A 126 5.26 -4.73 12.54
N PHE A 127 5.99 -5.54 13.30
CA PHE A 127 5.42 -6.72 13.94
C PHE A 127 4.26 -6.35 14.87
N GLU A 128 4.44 -5.32 15.68
CA GLU A 128 3.39 -4.84 16.58
C GLU A 128 2.17 -4.37 15.81
N ASN A 129 2.38 -3.69 14.67
CA ASN A 129 1.28 -3.23 13.83
C ASN A 129 0.51 -4.41 13.22
N ILE A 130 1.21 -5.48 12.85
CA ILE A 130 0.57 -6.70 12.34
C ILE A 130 -0.33 -7.31 13.42
N GLN A 131 0.15 -7.39 14.65
CA GLN A 131 -0.61 -7.96 15.75
C GLN A 131 -1.88 -7.16 16.02
N LYS A 132 -1.79 -5.84 16.01
CA LYS A 132 -2.96 -4.98 16.19
C LYS A 132 -4.00 -5.22 15.11
N LYS A 133 -3.56 -5.33 13.86
CA LYS A 133 -4.46 -5.56 12.73
C LYS A 133 -5.19 -6.89 12.84
N LYS A 134 -4.48 -7.93 13.26
CA LYS A 134 -5.08 -9.26 13.48
C LYS A 134 -6.12 -9.24 14.58
N GLN A 135 -5.85 -8.55 15.68
CA GLN A 135 -6.78 -8.42 16.79
C GLN A 135 -8.09 -7.74 16.35
N VAL A 136 -7.97 -6.64 15.61
CA VAL A 136 -9.14 -5.93 15.11
C VAL A 136 -9.96 -6.82 14.18
N LYS A 137 -9.31 -7.53 13.29
CA LYS A 137 -9.98 -8.44 12.36
C LYS A 137 -10.75 -9.53 13.10
N ASN A 138 -10.13 -10.13 14.10
CA ASN A 138 -10.75 -11.18 14.90
C ASN A 138 -11.97 -10.65 15.66
N LEU A 139 -11.85 -9.45 16.21
CA LEU A 139 -12.96 -8.81 16.93
C LEU A 139 -14.14 -8.56 16.00
N LEU A 140 -13.88 -8.04 14.81
CA LEU A 140 -14.93 -7.80 13.82
C LEU A 140 -15.64 -9.08 13.43
N GLN A 141 -14.91 -10.17 13.23
CA GLN A 141 -15.49 -11.46 12.91
C GLN A 141 -16.40 -11.96 14.04
N THR A 142 -15.97 -11.77 15.28
CA THR A 142 -16.76 -12.16 16.45
C THR A 142 -18.07 -11.37 16.51
N LEU A 143 -18.02 -10.08 16.20
CA LEU A 143 -19.20 -9.22 16.27
C LEU A 143 -20.20 -9.52 15.14
N ILE A 144 -19.73 -9.99 14.00
CA ILE A 144 -20.58 -10.28 12.84
C ILE A 144 -21.29 -11.63 13.00
N LEU A 145 -20.63 -12.56 13.65
CA LEU A 145 -21.21 -13.88 13.90
C LEU A 145 -22.18 -13.83 15.06
#